data_76323b9837c437791d3e01dfbea114d3
#
_entry.id   76323b9837c437791d3e01dfbea114d3
#
_cell.length_a   1.000
_cell.length_b   1.000
_cell.length_c   1.000
_cell.angle_alpha   90.00
_cell.angle_beta   90.00
_cell.angle_gamma   90.00
#
_symmetry.space_group_name_H-M   'P 1'
#
loop_
_entity.id
_entity.type
_entity.pdbx_description
1 polymer ?
#
loop_
_entity_poly.entity_id
_entity_poly.type
_entity_poly.pdbx_seq_one_letter_code
_entity_poly.pdbx_strand_id
1 'polypeptide(L)'
;MMTNIPELKLGLVSVSRDCFPMALSVGRRDALAAAYAKYGMLHNCPVCIESETDVAPALADLKAAGVNALVIFLDNFGTETAETTLAKQFDGPVMFCAAAEESGDSLLDGRGDAYCGMLNASYNLNLRGVQAYIPQYPVGTAADCAAMIRDFVPVATALLALSDLKIISFGPRPQDFLACNAPIAPLHRLGIEIEENSELDLYAAFHAHAGDARIPDVVAEMEEELGEGNKKPEILAKLAQYELTLLDWVETHKGARKYVAIAGKCWPAFQTEFQFVPCYVNSRLTAKGIPVSCEVDIYGVLSEFIGTCVSRDAVTLLDINNSVPADLYAEKIKNAYPYSLTDTFMGFHCGNTPVCKLSTCEMKYQKIMARTLPVEYTNGTLEGDIAPGPITFFRLQSTADCRLRGYVAEGEVLPVPTRSFGGIGVFAIPQMGRFYRHVLIEKNFPHHGAVAFGHYGKAIFDVLRCLGVTDVGFNQPQGMLYPTENPFA
;
A
#
# COMPACT_ATOMS: atom_id res chain seq x y z
N MET A 1 4.08 13.64 -10.78
CA MET A 1 2.97 12.66 -10.84
C MET A 1 3.59 11.28 -10.69
N MET A 2 3.07 10.44 -9.79
CA MET A 2 3.62 9.08 -9.61
C MET A 2 3.31 8.22 -10.83
N THR A 3 4.33 7.67 -11.46
CA THR A 3 4.19 6.90 -12.71
C THR A 3 4.14 5.38 -12.48
N ASN A 4 4.54 4.92 -11.30
CA ASN A 4 4.65 3.49 -10.94
C ASN A 4 3.40 2.93 -10.24
N ILE A 5 2.23 3.49 -10.53
CA ILE A 5 0.92 3.03 -10.07
C ILE A 5 -0.08 3.01 -11.22
N PRO A 6 -1.03 2.05 -11.25
CA PRO A 6 -1.96 1.95 -12.37
C PRO A 6 -2.94 3.11 -12.47
N GLU A 7 -3.27 3.47 -13.70
CA GLU A 7 -4.48 4.21 -13.99
C GLU A 7 -5.66 3.24 -13.98
N LEU A 8 -6.61 3.47 -13.08
CA LEU A 8 -7.79 2.62 -12.94
C LEU A 8 -8.87 3.05 -13.91
N LYS A 9 -9.40 2.10 -14.68
CA LYS A 9 -10.55 2.26 -15.57
C LYS A 9 -11.66 1.32 -15.14
N LEU A 10 -12.65 1.88 -14.46
CA LEU A 10 -13.77 1.14 -13.90
C LEU A 10 -14.82 0.84 -14.96
N GLY A 11 -15.33 -0.40 -14.96
CA GLY A 11 -16.54 -0.81 -15.69
C GLY A 11 -17.66 -1.20 -14.75
N LEU A 12 -18.90 -0.93 -15.13
CA LEU A 12 -20.12 -1.34 -14.47
C LEU A 12 -20.88 -2.29 -15.38
N VAL A 13 -21.20 -3.47 -14.87
CA VAL A 13 -22.07 -4.45 -15.54
C VAL A 13 -23.28 -4.74 -14.65
N SER A 14 -24.43 -4.63 -15.24
CA SER A 14 -25.74 -4.92 -14.65
C SER A 14 -26.05 -6.42 -14.75
N VAL A 15 -26.64 -7.00 -13.74
CA VAL A 15 -27.08 -8.38 -13.70
C VAL A 15 -28.57 -8.48 -13.40
N SER A 16 -29.27 -9.22 -14.23
CA SER A 16 -30.72 -9.43 -14.12
C SER A 16 -31.04 -10.92 -14.20
N ARG A 17 -32.25 -11.28 -13.78
CA ARG A 17 -32.82 -12.60 -14.02
C ARG A 17 -34.08 -12.44 -14.86
N ASP A 18 -34.31 -13.33 -15.80
CA ASP A 18 -35.38 -13.29 -16.81
C ASP A 18 -36.80 -13.15 -16.26
N CYS A 19 -37.03 -13.57 -15.01
CA CYS A 19 -38.33 -13.43 -14.36
C CYS A 19 -38.59 -12.02 -13.73
N PHE A 20 -37.60 -11.11 -13.79
CA PHE A 20 -37.75 -9.73 -13.36
C PHE A 20 -37.76 -8.77 -14.55
N PRO A 21 -38.43 -7.58 -14.42
CA PRO A 21 -38.48 -6.63 -15.52
C PRO A 21 -37.10 -6.06 -15.88
N MET A 22 -36.65 -6.23 -17.12
CA MET A 22 -35.37 -5.68 -17.62
C MET A 22 -35.31 -4.15 -17.44
N ALA A 23 -36.43 -3.45 -17.57
CA ALA A 23 -36.48 -1.99 -17.36
C ALA A 23 -36.09 -1.59 -15.94
N LEU A 24 -36.38 -2.40 -14.93
CA LEU A 24 -35.92 -2.17 -13.55
C LEU A 24 -34.38 -2.22 -13.46
N SER A 25 -33.77 -3.25 -14.05
CA SER A 25 -32.33 -3.42 -14.05
C SER A 25 -31.62 -2.26 -14.75
N VAL A 26 -32.05 -1.92 -15.97
CA VAL A 26 -31.49 -0.78 -16.72
C VAL A 26 -31.64 0.53 -15.94
N GLY A 27 -32.81 0.78 -15.36
CA GLY A 27 -33.05 2.00 -14.56
C GLY A 27 -32.16 2.10 -13.33
N ARG A 28 -31.97 1.01 -12.59
CA ARG A 28 -31.07 0.94 -11.39
C ARG A 28 -29.61 1.12 -11.77
N ARG A 29 -29.14 0.46 -12.83
CA ARG A 29 -27.78 0.62 -13.37
C ARG A 29 -27.50 2.07 -13.76
N ASP A 30 -28.38 2.68 -14.54
CA ASP A 30 -28.21 4.05 -15.02
C ASP A 30 -28.25 5.06 -13.87
N ALA A 31 -29.09 4.83 -12.86
CA ALA A 31 -29.09 5.63 -11.63
C ALA A 31 -27.77 5.51 -10.86
N LEU A 32 -27.21 4.30 -10.76
CA LEU A 32 -25.91 4.08 -10.13
C LEU A 32 -24.77 4.79 -10.92
N ALA A 33 -24.74 4.65 -12.22
CA ALA A 33 -23.74 5.33 -13.07
C ALA A 33 -23.83 6.86 -12.92
N ALA A 34 -25.04 7.42 -12.90
CA ALA A 34 -25.26 8.84 -12.65
C ALA A 34 -24.82 9.29 -11.25
N ALA A 35 -25.11 8.48 -10.22
CA ALA A 35 -24.69 8.77 -8.84
C ALA A 35 -23.17 8.72 -8.67
N TYR A 36 -22.48 7.87 -9.43
CA TYR A 36 -21.02 7.76 -9.36
C TYR A 36 -20.29 8.89 -10.10
N ALA A 37 -20.93 9.57 -11.05
CA ALA A 37 -20.29 10.61 -11.89
C ALA A 37 -19.60 11.73 -11.07
N LYS A 38 -20.03 11.98 -9.84
CA LYS A 38 -19.38 12.94 -8.93
C LYS A 38 -18.02 12.48 -8.38
N TYR A 39 -17.72 11.17 -8.44
CA TYR A 39 -16.47 10.59 -7.95
C TYR A 39 -15.46 10.34 -9.06
N GLY A 40 -15.91 10.14 -10.30
CA GLY A 40 -15.03 9.86 -11.42
C GLY A 40 -15.76 9.27 -12.62
N MET A 41 -14.98 8.76 -13.57
CA MET A 41 -15.52 8.09 -14.76
C MET A 41 -15.79 6.63 -14.48
N LEU A 42 -16.87 6.11 -15.05
CA LEU A 42 -17.30 4.72 -14.98
C LEU A 42 -17.83 4.33 -16.36
N HIS A 43 -17.24 3.31 -16.97
CA HIS A 43 -17.77 2.76 -18.21
C HIS A 43 -19.06 1.95 -17.90
N ASN A 44 -20.19 2.44 -18.35
CA ASN A 44 -21.47 1.79 -18.17
C ASN A 44 -21.69 0.80 -19.32
N CYS A 45 -21.42 -0.49 -19.11
CA CYS A 45 -21.58 -1.54 -20.11
C CYS A 45 -23.04 -1.62 -20.57
N PRO A 46 -23.32 -1.58 -21.89
CA PRO A 46 -24.69 -1.67 -22.40
C PRO A 46 -25.31 -3.06 -22.23
N VAL A 47 -24.47 -4.09 -22.03
CA VAL A 47 -24.94 -5.47 -21.85
C VAL A 47 -25.40 -5.68 -20.42
N CYS A 48 -26.65 -6.13 -20.26
CA CYS A 48 -27.16 -6.65 -18.99
C CYS A 48 -27.03 -8.20 -19.02
N ILE A 49 -26.46 -8.75 -17.97
CA ILE A 49 -26.22 -10.20 -17.87
C ILE A 49 -27.50 -10.90 -17.38
N GLU A 50 -28.17 -11.64 -18.25
CA GLU A 50 -29.28 -12.52 -17.88
C GLU A 50 -28.93 -14.01 -18.05
N SER A 51 -27.94 -14.31 -18.91
CA SER A 51 -27.54 -15.67 -19.23
C SER A 51 -26.03 -15.76 -19.49
N GLU A 52 -25.51 -16.99 -19.59
CA GLU A 52 -24.10 -17.23 -19.91
C GLU A 52 -23.71 -16.72 -21.31
N THR A 53 -24.68 -16.58 -22.23
CA THR A 53 -24.44 -16.06 -23.58
C THR A 53 -24.12 -14.57 -23.60
N ASP A 54 -24.47 -13.83 -22.54
CA ASP A 54 -24.22 -12.40 -22.42
C ASP A 54 -22.81 -12.10 -21.90
N VAL A 55 -22.14 -13.10 -21.35
CA VAL A 55 -20.78 -12.93 -20.75
C VAL A 55 -19.78 -12.51 -21.82
N ALA A 56 -19.72 -13.19 -22.95
CA ALA A 56 -18.75 -12.89 -24.00
C ALA A 56 -18.95 -11.49 -24.63
N PRO A 57 -20.17 -11.04 -24.96
CA PRO A 57 -20.43 -9.66 -25.38
C PRO A 57 -20.03 -8.61 -24.34
N ALA A 58 -20.33 -8.85 -23.06
CA ALA A 58 -19.95 -7.92 -21.97
C ALA A 58 -18.42 -7.80 -21.85
N LEU A 59 -17.70 -8.92 -21.84
CA LEU A 59 -16.23 -8.92 -21.81
C LEU A 59 -15.62 -8.22 -23.02
N ALA A 60 -16.22 -8.38 -24.22
CA ALA A 60 -15.75 -7.70 -25.44
C ALA A 60 -15.93 -6.18 -25.33
N ASP A 61 -17.05 -5.70 -24.81
CA ASP A 61 -17.33 -4.28 -24.58
C ASP A 61 -16.35 -3.68 -23.54
N LEU A 62 -16.20 -4.34 -22.37
CA LEU A 62 -15.28 -3.93 -21.33
C LEU A 62 -13.82 -3.84 -21.84
N LYS A 63 -13.40 -4.82 -22.61
CA LYS A 63 -12.07 -4.85 -23.24
C LYS A 63 -11.88 -3.71 -24.24
N ALA A 64 -12.88 -3.44 -25.08
CA ALA A 64 -12.84 -2.35 -26.05
C ALA A 64 -12.76 -0.98 -25.36
N ALA A 65 -13.38 -0.82 -24.20
CA ALA A 65 -13.30 0.38 -23.37
C ALA A 65 -11.99 0.47 -22.55
N GLY A 66 -11.18 -0.60 -22.52
CA GLY A 66 -9.93 -0.66 -21.76
C GLY A 66 -10.18 -0.76 -20.24
N VAL A 67 -11.32 -1.30 -19.81
CA VAL A 67 -11.66 -1.52 -18.41
C VAL A 67 -10.69 -2.51 -17.78
N ASN A 68 -10.18 -2.18 -16.59
CA ASN A 68 -9.22 -3.00 -15.84
C ASN A 68 -9.64 -3.27 -14.39
N ALA A 69 -10.81 -2.75 -13.96
CA ALA A 69 -11.48 -3.12 -12.72
C ALA A 69 -12.99 -3.12 -12.94
N LEU A 70 -13.69 -4.12 -12.43
CA LEU A 70 -15.08 -4.39 -12.74
C LEU A 70 -15.98 -4.29 -11.50
N VAL A 71 -17.11 -3.61 -11.66
CA VAL A 71 -18.24 -3.62 -10.71
C VAL A 71 -19.36 -4.46 -11.32
N ILE A 72 -19.72 -5.55 -10.67
CA ILE A 72 -20.90 -6.36 -10.99
C ILE A 72 -22.00 -5.94 -10.04
N PHE A 73 -23.05 -5.38 -10.61
CA PHE A 73 -24.17 -4.82 -9.86
C PHE A 73 -25.42 -5.67 -10.04
N LEU A 74 -25.88 -6.26 -8.95
CA LEU A 74 -27.14 -7.00 -8.91
C LEU A 74 -28.29 -6.00 -8.83
N ASP A 75 -28.90 -5.71 -9.96
CA ASP A 75 -30.07 -4.82 -10.03
C ASP A 75 -31.33 -5.50 -9.50
N ASN A 76 -31.36 -6.83 -9.62
CA ASN A 76 -32.37 -7.72 -9.04
C ASN A 76 -31.69 -8.99 -8.52
N PHE A 77 -32.42 -10.10 -8.41
CA PHE A 77 -31.93 -11.37 -7.90
C PHE A 77 -30.67 -11.89 -8.63
N GLY A 78 -30.53 -11.59 -9.92
CA GLY A 78 -29.39 -12.00 -10.73
C GLY A 78 -29.41 -13.47 -11.19
N THR A 79 -28.41 -13.82 -12.01
CA THR A 79 -28.19 -15.18 -12.53
C THR A 79 -26.82 -15.69 -12.07
N GLU A 80 -26.79 -16.59 -11.12
CA GLU A 80 -25.63 -17.04 -10.34
C GLU A 80 -24.48 -17.56 -11.22
N THR A 81 -24.78 -18.34 -12.26
CA THR A 81 -23.77 -18.91 -13.16
C THR A 81 -23.16 -17.84 -14.05
N ALA A 82 -23.98 -17.00 -14.66
CA ALA A 82 -23.51 -16.02 -15.64
C ALA A 82 -22.66 -14.92 -14.97
N GLU A 83 -23.14 -14.32 -13.86
CA GLU A 83 -22.40 -13.26 -13.13
C GLU A 83 -21.06 -13.74 -12.56
N THR A 84 -21.02 -14.97 -12.03
CA THR A 84 -19.78 -15.51 -11.48
C THR A 84 -18.84 -16.03 -12.57
N THR A 85 -19.36 -16.42 -13.74
CA THR A 85 -18.57 -16.70 -14.93
C THR A 85 -17.93 -15.42 -15.48
N LEU A 86 -18.68 -14.32 -15.54
CA LEU A 86 -18.16 -13.00 -15.89
C LEU A 86 -17.00 -12.61 -14.95
N ALA A 87 -17.22 -12.71 -13.64
CA ALA A 87 -16.20 -12.41 -12.64
C ALA A 87 -14.94 -13.27 -12.80
N LYS A 88 -15.10 -14.56 -13.11
CA LYS A 88 -13.98 -15.50 -13.29
C LYS A 88 -13.16 -15.24 -14.57
N GLN A 89 -13.82 -14.76 -15.63
CA GLN A 89 -13.17 -14.53 -16.94
C GLN A 89 -12.64 -13.10 -17.09
N PHE A 90 -13.03 -12.19 -16.23
CA PHE A 90 -12.52 -10.84 -16.25
C PHE A 90 -11.07 -10.82 -15.70
N ASP A 91 -10.18 -10.18 -16.45
CA ASP A 91 -8.77 -10.02 -16.05
C ASP A 91 -8.57 -8.73 -15.27
N GLY A 92 -8.81 -8.80 -13.97
CA GLY A 92 -8.66 -7.66 -13.05
C GLY A 92 -9.46 -7.81 -11.76
N PRO A 93 -9.36 -6.84 -10.85
CA PRO A 93 -10.14 -6.79 -9.62
C PRO A 93 -11.64 -6.67 -9.91
N VAL A 94 -12.45 -7.43 -9.18
CA VAL A 94 -13.91 -7.46 -9.31
C VAL A 94 -14.56 -7.09 -7.97
N MET A 95 -15.57 -6.24 -8.02
CA MET A 95 -16.44 -5.90 -6.90
C MET A 95 -17.87 -6.37 -7.17
N PHE A 96 -18.56 -6.85 -6.14
CA PHE A 96 -20.01 -7.10 -6.17
C PHE A 96 -20.73 -6.15 -5.22
N CYS A 97 -21.83 -5.57 -5.69
CA CYS A 97 -22.82 -4.88 -4.85
C CYS A 97 -24.23 -5.07 -5.44
N ALA A 98 -25.25 -4.72 -4.67
CA ALA A 98 -26.64 -5.00 -5.01
C ALA A 98 -27.55 -3.81 -4.70
N ALA A 99 -28.64 -3.68 -5.46
CA ALA A 99 -29.65 -2.65 -5.27
C ALA A 99 -30.51 -2.94 -4.05
N ALA A 100 -30.73 -1.92 -3.22
CA ALA A 100 -31.78 -1.94 -2.19
C ALA A 100 -33.16 -1.72 -2.81
N GLU A 101 -34.19 -2.24 -2.16
CA GLU A 101 -35.57 -1.80 -2.42
C GLU A 101 -35.79 -0.45 -1.75
N GLU A 102 -36.16 0.55 -2.51
CA GLU A 102 -36.25 1.94 -2.03
C GLU A 102 -37.63 2.33 -1.49
N SER A 103 -38.68 1.56 -1.81
CA SER A 103 -40.08 1.83 -1.37
C SER A 103 -40.82 0.54 -1.06
N GLY A 104 -41.57 0.56 0.03
CA GLY A 104 -42.53 -0.50 0.35
C GLY A 104 -43.62 -0.67 -0.72
N ASP A 105 -43.97 0.41 -1.42
CA ASP A 105 -44.99 0.38 -2.47
C ASP A 105 -44.53 -0.39 -3.73
N SER A 106 -43.22 -0.50 -3.97
CA SER A 106 -42.66 -1.27 -5.09
C SER A 106 -42.53 -2.78 -4.83
N LEU A 107 -42.68 -3.23 -3.58
CA LEU A 107 -42.49 -4.64 -3.21
C LEU A 107 -43.50 -5.60 -3.84
N LEU A 108 -44.66 -5.12 -4.27
CA LEU A 108 -45.68 -5.98 -4.90
C LEU A 108 -45.36 -6.24 -6.38
N ASP A 109 -45.13 -5.19 -7.15
CA ASP A 109 -45.04 -5.27 -8.62
C ASP A 109 -43.68 -4.90 -9.19
N GLY A 110 -42.78 -4.27 -8.42
CA GLY A 110 -41.47 -3.73 -8.88
C GLY A 110 -40.28 -4.15 -8.05
N ARG A 111 -40.43 -5.18 -7.21
CA ARG A 111 -39.29 -5.68 -6.41
C ARG A 111 -38.25 -6.36 -7.26
N GLY A 112 -37.00 -6.33 -6.83
CA GLY A 112 -35.87 -6.96 -7.54
C GLY A 112 -35.24 -8.13 -6.80
N ASP A 113 -35.47 -8.25 -5.49
CA ASP A 113 -34.89 -9.33 -4.62
C ASP A 113 -33.35 -9.40 -4.65
N ALA A 114 -32.65 -8.30 -4.94
CA ALA A 114 -31.20 -8.27 -5.04
C ALA A 114 -30.51 -8.58 -3.70
N TYR A 115 -31.17 -8.36 -2.57
CA TYR A 115 -30.66 -8.70 -1.23
C TYR A 115 -30.39 -10.20 -1.08
N CYS A 116 -31.35 -11.05 -1.48
CA CYS A 116 -31.11 -12.50 -1.46
C CYS A 116 -30.23 -12.95 -2.63
N GLY A 117 -30.30 -12.27 -3.78
CA GLY A 117 -29.38 -12.46 -4.89
C GLY A 117 -27.91 -12.33 -4.50
N MET A 118 -27.58 -11.33 -3.68
CA MET A 118 -26.21 -11.10 -3.19
C MET A 118 -25.67 -12.29 -2.34
N LEU A 119 -26.55 -12.92 -1.54
CA LEU A 119 -26.16 -14.14 -0.79
C LEU A 119 -25.82 -15.29 -1.75
N ASN A 120 -26.62 -15.47 -2.78
CA ASN A 120 -26.41 -16.52 -3.79
C ASN A 120 -25.16 -16.24 -4.64
N ALA A 121 -24.93 -14.97 -5.03
CA ALA A 121 -23.72 -14.57 -5.72
C ALA A 121 -22.47 -14.90 -4.89
N SER A 122 -22.44 -14.54 -3.62
CA SER A 122 -21.30 -14.82 -2.72
C SER A 122 -21.05 -16.33 -2.54
N TYR A 123 -22.13 -17.13 -2.41
CA TYR A 123 -22.04 -18.59 -2.37
C TYR A 123 -21.43 -19.17 -3.65
N ASN A 124 -21.88 -18.71 -4.81
CA ASN A 124 -21.41 -19.18 -6.10
C ASN A 124 -19.97 -18.73 -6.43
N LEU A 125 -19.55 -17.53 -6.01
CA LEU A 125 -18.16 -17.07 -6.07
C LEU A 125 -17.24 -18.07 -5.33
N ASN A 126 -17.63 -18.47 -4.11
CA ASN A 126 -16.88 -19.44 -3.32
C ASN A 126 -16.83 -20.82 -3.99
N LEU A 127 -17.94 -21.31 -4.54
CA LEU A 127 -17.98 -22.59 -5.29
C LEU A 127 -17.00 -22.62 -6.46
N ARG A 128 -16.75 -21.49 -7.11
CA ARG A 128 -15.89 -21.37 -8.29
C ARG A 128 -14.46 -20.93 -7.95
N GLY A 129 -14.17 -20.69 -6.66
CA GLY A 129 -12.87 -20.18 -6.21
C GLY A 129 -12.55 -18.79 -6.77
N VAL A 130 -13.56 -17.97 -6.98
CA VAL A 130 -13.42 -16.60 -7.47
C VAL A 130 -13.36 -15.66 -6.27
N GLN A 131 -12.31 -14.87 -6.18
CA GLN A 131 -12.18 -13.79 -5.20
C GLN A 131 -12.78 -12.52 -5.76
N ALA A 132 -13.65 -11.86 -4.99
CA ALA A 132 -14.23 -10.57 -5.32
C ALA A 132 -14.24 -9.68 -4.07
N TYR A 133 -14.11 -8.39 -4.27
CA TYR A 133 -14.35 -7.41 -3.21
C TYR A 133 -15.85 -7.32 -2.95
N ILE A 134 -16.25 -7.54 -1.71
CA ILE A 134 -17.62 -7.36 -1.25
C ILE A 134 -17.56 -6.33 -0.13
N PRO A 135 -18.24 -5.16 -0.26
CA PRO A 135 -18.32 -4.15 0.79
C PRO A 135 -18.85 -4.72 2.10
N GLN A 136 -18.55 -4.06 3.21
CA GLN A 136 -19.02 -4.47 4.54
C GLN A 136 -20.55 -4.64 4.61
N TYR A 137 -21.30 -3.79 3.91
CA TYR A 137 -22.73 -3.97 3.63
C TYR A 137 -22.94 -3.71 2.13
N PRO A 138 -23.12 -4.77 1.32
CA PRO A 138 -23.06 -4.66 -0.14
C PRO A 138 -24.38 -4.28 -0.80
N VAL A 139 -25.41 -3.95 -0.07
CA VAL A 139 -26.75 -3.62 -0.58
C VAL A 139 -27.07 -2.15 -0.27
N GLY A 140 -27.49 -1.37 -1.26
CA GLY A 140 -27.77 0.04 -1.03
C GLY A 140 -28.53 0.72 -2.17
N THR A 141 -28.90 1.96 -1.93
CA THR A 141 -29.39 2.86 -2.98
C THR A 141 -28.31 3.14 -4.01
N ALA A 142 -28.65 3.76 -5.12
CA ALA A 142 -27.67 4.18 -6.12
C ALA A 142 -26.55 5.05 -5.51
N ALA A 143 -26.87 5.92 -4.56
CA ALA A 143 -25.90 6.77 -3.86
C ALA A 143 -24.98 5.97 -2.93
N ASP A 144 -25.51 4.98 -2.21
CA ASP A 144 -24.75 4.10 -1.33
C ASP A 144 -23.79 3.21 -2.15
N CYS A 145 -24.29 2.60 -3.22
CA CYS A 145 -23.47 1.80 -4.12
C CYS A 145 -22.36 2.63 -4.80
N ALA A 146 -22.66 3.87 -5.17
CA ALA A 146 -21.63 4.79 -5.70
C ALA A 146 -20.54 5.09 -4.65
N ALA A 147 -20.88 5.21 -3.37
CA ALA A 147 -19.91 5.35 -2.29
C ALA A 147 -19.09 4.07 -2.08
N MET A 148 -19.71 2.89 -2.19
CA MET A 148 -19.01 1.60 -2.15
C MET A 148 -18.00 1.48 -3.29
N ILE A 149 -18.36 1.90 -4.51
CA ILE A 149 -17.44 1.91 -5.67
C ILE A 149 -16.27 2.87 -5.42
N ARG A 150 -16.52 4.06 -4.88
CA ARG A 150 -15.45 4.99 -4.47
C ARG A 150 -14.46 4.32 -3.51
N ASP A 151 -14.95 3.59 -2.52
CA ASP A 151 -14.12 2.89 -1.53
C ASP A 151 -13.37 1.70 -2.14
N PHE A 152 -13.88 1.10 -3.20
CA PHE A 152 -13.21 0.05 -3.97
C PHE A 152 -12.02 0.56 -4.78
N VAL A 153 -12.03 1.80 -5.24
CA VAL A 153 -10.97 2.38 -6.11
C VAL A 153 -9.56 2.17 -5.56
N PRO A 154 -9.21 2.53 -4.32
CA PRO A 154 -7.88 2.31 -3.77
C PRO A 154 -7.54 0.82 -3.64
N VAL A 155 -8.51 -0.02 -3.33
CA VAL A 155 -8.35 -1.48 -3.23
C VAL A 155 -8.03 -2.06 -4.60
N ALA A 156 -8.83 -1.74 -5.62
CA ALA A 156 -8.63 -2.19 -6.99
C ALA A 156 -7.29 -1.70 -7.56
N THR A 157 -6.90 -0.46 -7.26
CA THR A 157 -5.60 0.09 -7.68
C THR A 157 -4.46 -0.76 -7.13
N ALA A 158 -4.48 -1.08 -5.84
CA ALA A 158 -3.44 -1.90 -5.22
C ALA A 158 -3.43 -3.33 -5.76
N LEU A 159 -4.59 -3.98 -5.91
CA LEU A 159 -4.67 -5.34 -6.44
C LEU A 159 -4.17 -5.44 -7.88
N LEU A 160 -4.56 -4.47 -8.73
CA LEU A 160 -4.10 -4.40 -10.11
C LEU A 160 -2.58 -4.16 -10.20
N ALA A 161 -2.04 -3.30 -9.34
CA ALA A 161 -0.61 -3.06 -9.28
C ALA A 161 0.18 -4.30 -8.83
N LEU A 162 -0.30 -4.99 -7.81
CA LEU A 162 0.35 -6.17 -7.24
C LEU A 162 0.39 -7.35 -8.22
N SER A 163 -0.62 -7.54 -9.06
CA SER A 163 -0.64 -8.60 -10.07
C SER A 163 0.41 -8.43 -11.16
N ASP A 164 0.98 -7.22 -11.30
CA ASP A 164 1.97 -6.87 -12.32
C ASP A 164 3.25 -6.25 -11.71
N LEU A 165 3.53 -6.61 -10.44
CA LEU A 165 4.67 -6.12 -9.66
C LEU A 165 5.90 -7.02 -9.79
N LYS A 166 7.07 -6.39 -9.92
CA LYS A 166 8.37 -7.01 -9.70
C LYS A 166 9.12 -6.30 -8.58
N ILE A 167 9.63 -7.06 -7.62
CA ILE A 167 10.54 -6.57 -6.59
C ILE A 167 11.97 -6.93 -7.00
N ILE A 168 12.81 -5.94 -7.15
CA ILE A 168 14.24 -6.11 -7.47
C ILE A 168 15.02 -5.95 -6.17
N SER A 169 15.77 -6.97 -5.77
CA SER A 169 16.57 -6.92 -4.56
C SER A 169 18.07 -6.94 -4.86
N PHE A 170 18.81 -6.21 -4.02
CA PHE A 170 20.27 -6.20 -4.01
C PHE A 170 20.76 -6.67 -2.65
N GLY A 171 21.08 -7.96 -2.56
CA GLY A 171 21.35 -8.60 -1.28
C GLY A 171 22.55 -9.53 -1.28
N PRO A 172 22.62 -10.40 -0.30
CA PRO A 172 21.65 -10.78 0.73
C PRO A 172 21.46 -9.71 1.81
N ARG A 173 20.52 -9.97 2.72
CA ARG A 173 20.32 -9.16 3.94
C ARG A 173 21.63 -8.98 4.70
N PRO A 174 21.82 -7.85 5.42
CA PRO A 174 23.07 -7.61 6.13
C PRO A 174 23.27 -8.65 7.27
N GLN A 175 24.37 -9.40 7.22
CA GLN A 175 24.81 -10.33 8.27
C GLN A 175 23.67 -11.14 8.92
N ASP A 176 23.49 -11.05 10.25
CA ASP A 176 22.48 -11.72 11.06
C ASP A 176 21.17 -10.90 11.22
N PHE A 177 20.90 -9.94 10.34
CA PHE A 177 19.69 -9.11 10.38
C PHE A 177 18.46 -9.91 9.91
N LEU A 178 18.10 -10.94 10.70
CA LEU A 178 17.06 -11.92 10.35
C LEU A 178 15.63 -11.37 10.40
N ALA A 179 15.43 -10.21 11.00
CA ALA A 179 14.13 -9.54 11.04
C ALA A 179 13.53 -9.30 9.64
N CYS A 180 14.37 -9.15 8.62
CA CYS A 180 13.94 -8.98 7.23
C CYS A 180 13.96 -10.29 6.41
N ASN A 181 14.19 -11.45 7.07
CA ASN A 181 14.32 -12.75 6.41
C ASN A 181 13.02 -13.57 6.49
N ALA A 182 11.98 -13.13 5.85
CA ALA A 182 10.73 -13.89 5.73
C ALA A 182 10.69 -14.72 4.44
N PRO A 183 10.04 -15.90 4.45
CA PRO A 183 9.87 -16.71 3.23
C PRO A 183 9.13 -15.96 2.12
N ILE A 184 9.71 -15.91 0.92
CA ILE A 184 9.13 -15.19 -0.24
C ILE A 184 8.17 -16.05 -1.08
N ALA A 185 8.11 -17.37 -0.85
CA ALA A 185 7.25 -18.27 -1.59
C ALA A 185 5.76 -17.85 -1.67
N PRO A 186 5.15 -17.25 -0.62
CA PRO A 186 3.79 -16.74 -0.73
C PRO A 186 3.61 -15.63 -1.77
N LEU A 187 4.63 -14.82 -2.04
CA LEU A 187 4.56 -13.69 -2.97
C LEU A 187 4.44 -14.18 -4.41
N HIS A 188 5.15 -15.24 -4.78
CA HIS A 188 5.01 -15.85 -6.11
C HIS A 188 3.60 -16.39 -6.34
N ARG A 189 2.90 -16.88 -5.30
CA ARG A 189 1.49 -17.32 -5.40
C ARG A 189 0.53 -16.14 -5.64
N LEU A 190 0.92 -14.93 -5.24
CA LEU A 190 0.18 -13.68 -5.52
C LEU A 190 0.51 -13.11 -6.91
N GLY A 191 1.40 -13.75 -7.67
CA GLY A 191 1.84 -13.28 -8.98
C GLY A 191 2.94 -12.21 -8.92
N ILE A 192 3.50 -11.95 -7.74
CA ILE A 192 4.60 -10.99 -7.55
C ILE A 192 5.92 -11.68 -7.89
N GLU A 193 6.68 -11.10 -8.80
CA GLU A 193 8.01 -11.59 -9.15
C GLU A 193 9.08 -10.95 -8.26
N ILE A 194 10.11 -11.75 -7.94
CA ILE A 194 11.25 -11.28 -7.16
C ILE A 194 12.50 -11.64 -7.93
N GLU A 195 13.33 -10.62 -8.17
CA GLU A 195 14.65 -10.77 -8.77
C GLU A 195 15.72 -10.49 -7.73
N GLU A 196 16.57 -11.48 -7.46
CA GLU A 196 17.63 -11.37 -6.48
C GLU A 196 18.97 -11.13 -7.17
N ASN A 197 19.58 -9.98 -6.91
CA ASN A 197 20.89 -9.55 -7.40
C ASN A 197 21.87 -9.39 -6.24
N SER A 198 23.17 -9.40 -6.53
CA SER A 198 24.18 -9.10 -5.54
C SER A 198 24.50 -7.60 -5.49
N GLU A 199 25.09 -7.13 -4.38
CA GLU A 199 25.66 -5.79 -4.31
C GLU A 199 26.81 -5.59 -5.32
N LEU A 200 27.48 -6.67 -5.73
CA LEU A 200 28.55 -6.60 -6.74
C LEU A 200 28.00 -6.23 -8.12
N ASP A 201 26.80 -6.76 -8.47
CA ASP A 201 26.12 -6.39 -9.72
C ASP A 201 25.76 -4.91 -9.72
N LEU A 202 25.23 -4.42 -8.60
CA LEU A 202 24.89 -3.01 -8.40
C LEU A 202 26.14 -2.12 -8.45
N TYR A 203 27.24 -2.56 -7.84
CA TYR A 203 28.51 -1.84 -7.84
C TYR A 203 29.10 -1.73 -9.26
N ALA A 204 29.08 -2.81 -10.02
CA ALA A 204 29.52 -2.81 -11.41
C ALA A 204 28.68 -1.88 -12.28
N ALA A 205 27.36 -1.92 -12.11
CA ALA A 205 26.44 -1.02 -12.83
C ALA A 205 26.67 0.45 -12.44
N PHE A 206 26.87 0.76 -11.16
CA PHE A 206 27.19 2.10 -10.70
C PHE A 206 28.45 2.66 -11.39
N HIS A 207 29.51 1.87 -11.46
CA HIS A 207 30.73 2.29 -12.13
C HIS A 207 30.57 2.46 -13.65
N ALA A 208 29.70 1.67 -14.28
CA ALA A 208 29.38 1.83 -15.71
C ALA A 208 28.67 3.16 -16.01
N HIS A 209 27.97 3.76 -15.04
CA HIS A 209 27.32 5.07 -15.15
C HIS A 209 28.26 6.26 -14.83
N ALA A 210 29.57 6.02 -14.61
CA ALA A 210 30.49 7.11 -14.36
C ALA A 210 30.56 8.08 -15.54
N GLY A 211 30.25 9.35 -15.28
CA GLY A 211 30.24 10.39 -16.31
C GLY A 211 29.02 10.39 -17.23
N ASP A 212 27.92 9.72 -16.83
CA ASP A 212 26.65 9.79 -17.57
C ASP A 212 26.22 11.24 -17.76
N ALA A 213 25.83 11.60 -18.99
CA ALA A 213 25.46 12.96 -19.37
C ALA A 213 24.23 13.51 -18.66
N ARG A 214 23.39 12.65 -18.05
CA ARG A 214 22.19 13.03 -17.29
C ARG A 214 22.50 13.46 -15.86
N ILE A 215 23.70 13.17 -15.33
CA ILE A 215 24.06 13.48 -13.94
C ILE A 215 23.85 14.96 -13.59
N PRO A 216 24.25 15.94 -14.40
CA PRO A 216 24.04 17.36 -14.06
C PRO A 216 22.57 17.74 -13.89
N ASP A 217 21.67 17.16 -14.69
CA ASP A 217 20.23 17.46 -14.61
C ASP A 217 19.65 16.89 -13.29
N VAL A 218 20.01 15.66 -12.92
CA VAL A 218 19.58 15.06 -11.66
C VAL A 218 20.16 15.80 -10.45
N VAL A 219 21.41 16.29 -10.53
CA VAL A 219 22.00 17.15 -9.48
C VAL A 219 21.20 18.42 -9.31
N ALA A 220 20.81 19.09 -10.40
CA ALA A 220 19.99 20.30 -10.32
C ALA A 220 18.61 20.03 -9.67
N GLU A 221 17.96 18.91 -9.99
CA GLU A 221 16.73 18.48 -9.29
C GLU A 221 16.96 18.24 -7.79
N MET A 222 18.07 17.63 -7.41
CA MET A 222 18.42 17.38 -6.01
C MET A 222 18.70 18.69 -5.25
N GLU A 223 19.37 19.65 -5.89
CA GLU A 223 19.63 20.98 -5.32
C GLU A 223 18.32 21.76 -5.08
N GLU A 224 17.39 21.72 -6.03
CA GLU A 224 16.08 22.34 -5.92
C GLU A 224 15.27 21.67 -4.78
N GLU A 225 15.23 20.34 -4.74
CA GLU A 225 14.47 19.60 -3.72
C GLU A 225 14.98 19.85 -2.31
N LEU A 226 16.30 19.86 -2.11
CA LEU A 226 16.91 20.06 -0.79
C LEU A 226 16.95 21.53 -0.36
N GLY A 227 17.08 22.48 -1.30
CA GLY A 227 17.19 23.89 -1.03
C GLY A 227 18.25 24.20 0.03
N GLU A 228 17.89 24.92 1.08
CA GLU A 228 18.79 25.26 2.20
C GLU A 228 19.24 24.05 3.02
N GLY A 229 18.52 22.91 2.92
CA GLY A 229 18.89 21.64 3.54
C GLY A 229 20.04 20.92 2.87
N ASN A 230 20.51 21.39 1.71
CA ASN A 230 21.67 20.83 1.02
C ASN A 230 22.98 21.18 1.76
N LYS A 231 23.33 20.39 2.79
CA LYS A 231 24.55 20.58 3.57
C LYS A 231 25.75 19.77 3.06
N LYS A 232 25.54 19.00 1.99
CA LYS A 232 26.55 18.09 1.41
C LYS A 232 26.55 18.15 -0.13
N PRO A 233 26.72 19.31 -0.74
CA PRO A 233 26.66 19.43 -2.22
C PRO A 233 27.74 18.61 -2.93
N GLU A 234 28.85 18.35 -2.25
CA GLU A 234 30.00 17.60 -2.80
C GLU A 234 29.69 16.14 -3.17
N ILE A 235 28.60 15.55 -2.64
CA ILE A 235 28.26 14.16 -2.94
C ILE A 235 27.11 14.02 -3.94
N LEU A 236 26.43 15.10 -4.32
CA LEU A 236 25.23 15.05 -5.17
C LEU A 236 25.49 14.34 -6.51
N ALA A 237 26.66 14.56 -7.12
CA ALA A 237 26.98 13.88 -8.36
C ALA A 237 27.06 12.35 -8.22
N LYS A 238 27.59 11.83 -7.09
CA LYS A 238 27.59 10.39 -6.79
C LYS A 238 26.18 9.87 -6.54
N LEU A 239 25.35 10.63 -5.82
CA LEU A 239 23.97 10.26 -5.56
C LEU A 239 23.14 10.26 -6.84
N ALA A 240 23.32 11.26 -7.72
CA ALA A 240 22.70 11.31 -9.03
C ALA A 240 23.10 10.13 -9.93
N GLN A 241 24.38 9.79 -9.96
CA GLN A 241 24.88 8.59 -10.63
C GLN A 241 24.21 7.32 -10.10
N TYR A 242 24.03 7.21 -8.78
CA TYR A 242 23.37 6.06 -8.17
C TYR A 242 21.86 6.00 -8.48
N GLU A 243 21.16 7.15 -8.47
CA GLU A 243 19.76 7.22 -8.88
C GLU A 243 19.57 6.74 -10.32
N LEU A 244 20.39 7.25 -11.25
CA LEU A 244 20.39 6.81 -12.65
C LEU A 244 20.68 5.32 -12.80
N THR A 245 21.64 4.80 -12.03
CA THR A 245 21.95 3.37 -12.01
C THR A 245 20.74 2.52 -11.65
N LEU A 246 20.01 2.90 -10.59
CA LEU A 246 18.82 2.17 -10.17
C LEU A 246 17.68 2.27 -11.19
N LEU A 247 17.46 3.45 -11.77
CA LEU A 247 16.41 3.67 -12.77
C LEU A 247 16.67 2.87 -14.04
N ASP A 248 17.90 2.87 -14.56
CA ASP A 248 18.27 2.10 -15.74
C ASP A 248 18.28 0.59 -15.46
N TRP A 249 18.65 0.18 -14.26
CA TRP A 249 18.50 -1.21 -13.82
C TRP A 249 17.05 -1.65 -13.86
N VAL A 250 16.15 -0.86 -13.28
CA VAL A 250 14.71 -1.12 -13.32
C VAL A 250 14.23 -1.28 -14.75
N GLU A 251 14.56 -0.35 -15.65
CA GLU A 251 14.10 -0.40 -17.04
C GLU A 251 14.59 -1.66 -17.79
N THR A 252 15.81 -2.11 -17.52
CA THR A 252 16.40 -3.28 -18.17
C THR A 252 15.95 -4.60 -17.56
N HIS A 253 15.56 -4.61 -16.27
CA HIS A 253 15.27 -5.82 -15.51
C HIS A 253 13.79 -6.01 -15.16
N LYS A 254 12.93 -5.00 -15.29
CA LYS A 254 11.48 -5.16 -15.01
C LYS A 254 10.81 -6.25 -15.87
N GLY A 255 11.39 -6.58 -17.04
CA GLY A 255 10.86 -7.59 -17.94
C GLY A 255 9.48 -7.21 -18.50
N ALA A 256 8.53 -8.14 -18.39
CA ALA A 256 7.15 -7.89 -18.81
C ALA A 256 6.29 -7.18 -17.75
N ARG A 257 6.84 -6.95 -16.55
CA ARG A 257 6.10 -6.29 -15.47
C ARG A 257 6.03 -4.77 -15.66
N LYS A 258 4.94 -4.18 -15.21
CA LYS A 258 4.71 -2.73 -15.34
C LYS A 258 5.19 -1.96 -14.12
N TYR A 259 5.09 -2.57 -12.94
CA TYR A 259 5.37 -1.91 -11.65
C TYR A 259 6.56 -2.56 -10.97
N VAL A 260 7.32 -1.74 -10.25
CA VAL A 260 8.55 -2.17 -9.59
C VAL A 260 8.66 -1.60 -8.19
N ALA A 261 9.38 -2.33 -7.34
CA ALA A 261 9.84 -1.86 -6.05
C ALA A 261 11.25 -2.41 -5.82
N ILE A 262 12.05 -1.77 -4.97
CA ILE A 262 13.45 -2.13 -4.77
C ILE A 262 13.69 -2.45 -3.29
N ALA A 263 14.41 -3.54 -3.02
CA ALA A 263 14.88 -3.88 -1.69
C ALA A 263 16.42 -3.89 -1.68
N GLY A 264 17.02 -2.88 -1.06
CA GLY A 264 18.47 -2.70 -1.00
C GLY A 264 19.01 -2.68 0.43
N LYS A 265 20.30 -2.46 0.60
CA LYS A 265 20.92 -2.25 1.91
C LYS A 265 22.05 -1.24 1.82
N CYS A 266 22.45 -0.65 2.95
CA CYS A 266 23.53 0.33 3.02
C CYS A 266 24.72 -0.15 3.85
N TRP A 267 24.67 -1.38 4.40
CA TRP A 267 25.74 -1.92 5.25
C TRP A 267 25.82 -3.46 5.12
N PRO A 268 26.94 -4.11 5.44
CA PRO A 268 28.17 -3.50 5.99
C PRO A 268 29.14 -2.95 4.94
N ALA A 269 29.09 -3.43 3.69
CA ALA A 269 30.11 -3.10 2.68
C ALA A 269 29.78 -1.85 1.84
N PHE A 270 28.52 -1.48 1.73
CA PHE A 270 28.09 -0.42 0.82
C PHE A 270 28.85 0.90 1.04
N GLN A 271 29.00 1.36 2.30
CA GLN A 271 29.66 2.63 2.59
C GLN A 271 31.14 2.64 2.23
N THR A 272 31.83 1.50 2.37
CA THR A 272 33.26 1.42 2.04
C THR A 272 33.48 1.39 0.55
N GLU A 273 32.61 0.73 -0.20
CA GLU A 273 32.76 0.55 -1.65
C GLU A 273 32.23 1.76 -2.43
N PHE A 274 31.03 2.23 -2.10
CA PHE A 274 30.40 3.38 -2.78
C PHE A 274 30.85 4.73 -2.21
N GLN A 275 31.29 4.78 -0.96
CA GLN A 275 31.71 5.97 -0.22
C GLN A 275 30.59 7.01 -0.05
N PHE A 276 29.38 6.55 0.18
CA PHE A 276 28.20 7.31 0.60
C PHE A 276 27.14 6.36 1.15
N VAL A 277 26.00 6.88 1.64
CA VAL A 277 24.82 6.09 1.99
C VAL A 277 23.66 6.40 1.03
N PRO A 278 22.84 5.40 0.65
CA PRO A 278 21.82 5.55 -0.39
C PRO A 278 20.52 6.21 0.09
N CYS A 279 20.40 6.55 1.37
CA CYS A 279 19.14 6.93 2.03
C CYS A 279 18.36 8.02 1.26
N TYR A 280 19.05 9.10 0.84
CA TYR A 280 18.40 10.18 0.09
C TYR A 280 17.89 9.70 -1.27
N VAL A 281 18.66 8.92 -2.02
CA VAL A 281 18.20 8.38 -3.30
C VAL A 281 17.00 7.46 -3.11
N ASN A 282 17.03 6.60 -2.07
CA ASN A 282 15.91 5.74 -1.74
C ASN A 282 14.64 6.56 -1.46
N SER A 283 14.76 7.66 -0.71
CA SER A 283 13.64 8.55 -0.42
C SER A 283 13.09 9.24 -1.67
N ARG A 284 13.96 9.65 -2.61
CA ARG A 284 13.55 10.26 -3.89
C ARG A 284 12.80 9.28 -4.78
N LEU A 285 13.28 8.05 -4.91
CA LEU A 285 12.59 7.00 -5.68
C LEU A 285 11.23 6.66 -5.06
N THR A 286 11.16 6.56 -3.73
CA THR A 286 9.89 6.37 -3.00
C THR A 286 8.92 7.52 -3.25
N ALA A 287 9.38 8.78 -3.25
CA ALA A 287 8.56 9.94 -3.60
C ALA A 287 8.05 9.91 -5.04
N LYS A 288 8.82 9.32 -5.97
CA LYS A 288 8.44 9.11 -7.38
C LYS A 288 7.48 7.92 -7.57
N GLY A 289 7.15 7.18 -6.50
CA GLY A 289 6.26 6.00 -6.52
C GLY A 289 7.00 4.66 -6.72
N ILE A 290 8.31 4.64 -6.66
CA ILE A 290 9.15 3.44 -6.66
C ILE A 290 9.70 3.23 -5.24
N PRO A 291 8.99 2.56 -4.34
CA PRO A 291 9.48 2.35 -2.97
C PRO A 291 10.80 1.61 -2.94
N VAL A 292 11.68 2.01 -2.01
CA VAL A 292 12.98 1.38 -1.78
C VAL A 292 13.15 1.11 -0.29
N SER A 293 13.01 -0.16 0.11
CA SER A 293 13.27 -0.56 1.50
C SER A 293 14.75 -0.74 1.79
N CYS A 294 15.14 -0.54 3.05
CA CYS A 294 16.46 -0.89 3.55
C CYS A 294 16.54 -2.35 4.05
N GLU A 295 17.75 -2.82 4.35
CA GLU A 295 18.07 -4.16 4.87
C GLU A 295 17.52 -5.33 4.04
N VAL A 296 17.25 -5.08 2.74
CA VAL A 296 16.64 -6.05 1.82
C VAL A 296 15.30 -6.57 2.36
N ASP A 297 14.51 -5.69 2.96
CA ASP A 297 13.20 -6.03 3.50
C ASP A 297 12.15 -6.11 2.38
N ILE A 298 12.01 -7.29 1.77
CA ILE A 298 11.08 -7.55 0.67
C ILE A 298 9.63 -7.32 1.10
N TYR A 299 9.24 -7.69 2.32
CA TYR A 299 7.89 -7.44 2.83
C TYR A 299 7.68 -5.98 3.27
N GLY A 300 8.75 -5.32 3.69
CA GLY A 300 8.74 -3.89 3.96
C GLY A 300 8.41 -3.11 2.69
N VAL A 301 9.17 -3.32 1.62
CA VAL A 301 8.93 -2.63 0.34
C VAL A 301 7.58 -3.00 -0.28
N LEU A 302 7.12 -4.23 -0.13
CA LEU A 302 5.78 -4.64 -0.57
C LEU A 302 4.70 -3.86 0.20
N SER A 303 4.88 -3.69 1.51
CA SER A 303 3.96 -2.88 2.32
C SER A 303 3.98 -1.41 1.88
N GLU A 304 5.16 -0.82 1.68
CA GLU A 304 5.26 0.54 1.12
C GLU A 304 4.56 0.65 -0.24
N PHE A 305 4.72 -0.33 -1.13
CA PHE A 305 4.07 -0.32 -2.44
C PHE A 305 2.54 -0.38 -2.34
N ILE A 306 2.00 -1.22 -1.45
CA ILE A 306 0.55 -1.24 -1.14
C ILE A 306 0.09 0.14 -0.67
N GLY A 307 0.81 0.74 0.28
CA GLY A 307 0.50 2.08 0.78
C GLY A 307 0.53 3.16 -0.31
N THR A 308 1.55 3.12 -1.17
CA THR A 308 1.67 4.03 -2.33
C THR A 308 0.47 3.90 -3.28
N CYS A 309 0.05 2.68 -3.60
CA CYS A 309 -1.10 2.43 -4.46
C CYS A 309 -2.42 2.91 -3.84
N VAL A 310 -2.60 2.66 -2.54
CA VAL A 310 -3.83 3.03 -1.81
C VAL A 310 -3.93 4.53 -1.60
N SER A 311 -2.84 5.17 -1.16
CA SER A 311 -2.83 6.61 -0.86
C SER A 311 -2.61 7.49 -2.09
N ARG A 312 -1.97 6.96 -3.14
CA ARG A 312 -1.43 7.68 -4.30
C ARG A 312 -0.47 8.80 -3.87
N ASP A 313 0.26 8.58 -2.79
CA ASP A 313 1.17 9.52 -2.15
C ASP A 313 2.44 8.80 -1.68
N ALA A 314 3.46 9.57 -1.33
CA ALA A 314 4.69 9.04 -0.79
C ALA A 314 4.45 8.39 0.59
N VAL A 315 5.08 7.25 0.78
CA VAL A 315 5.08 6.46 2.02
C VAL A 315 6.47 6.44 2.64
N THR A 316 6.64 5.81 3.78
CA THR A 316 7.96 5.54 4.35
C THR A 316 7.96 4.22 5.11
N LEU A 317 9.12 3.56 5.16
CA LEU A 317 9.36 2.42 6.05
C LEU A 317 10.06 2.95 7.31
N LEU A 318 9.56 2.59 8.48
CA LEU A 318 10.10 3.02 9.77
C LEU A 318 10.28 1.87 10.74
N ASP A 319 11.27 2.00 11.61
CA ASP A 319 11.41 1.21 12.81
C ASP A 319 10.42 1.66 13.88
N ILE A 320 9.78 0.74 14.58
CA ILE A 320 9.27 1.00 15.92
C ILE A 320 10.50 1.04 16.82
N ASN A 321 11.12 2.22 16.90
CA ASN A 321 12.51 2.32 17.33
C ASN A 321 12.65 2.38 18.84
N ASN A 322 11.99 3.35 19.49
CA ASN A 322 12.11 3.56 20.93
C ASN A 322 10.76 3.89 21.56
N SER A 323 10.64 3.64 22.86
CA SER A 323 9.62 4.32 23.66
C SER A 323 9.93 5.83 23.72
N VAL A 324 8.90 6.66 23.82
CA VAL A 324 9.10 8.09 24.04
C VAL A 324 9.75 8.29 25.40
N PRO A 325 10.85 9.08 25.52
CA PRO A 325 11.47 9.39 26.81
C PRO A 325 10.48 10.04 27.77
N ALA A 326 10.53 9.65 29.06
CA ALA A 326 9.56 10.07 30.07
C ALA A 326 9.54 11.60 30.28
N ASP A 327 10.67 12.25 30.18
CA ASP A 327 10.80 13.72 30.28
C ASP A 327 10.17 14.42 29.07
N LEU A 328 10.42 13.93 27.86
CA LEU A 328 9.80 14.45 26.62
C LEU A 328 8.27 14.27 26.66
N TYR A 329 7.80 13.10 27.10
CA TYR A 329 6.37 12.87 27.27
C TYR A 329 5.75 13.82 28.30
N ALA A 330 6.36 13.95 29.47
CA ALA A 330 5.85 14.82 30.54
C ALA A 330 5.82 16.30 30.11
N GLU A 331 6.82 16.74 29.35
CA GLU A 331 6.96 18.13 28.91
C GLU A 331 6.01 18.48 27.76
N LYS A 332 5.88 17.60 26.75
CA LYS A 332 5.28 17.94 25.47
C LYS A 332 3.96 17.23 25.15
N ILE A 333 3.68 16.09 25.78
CA ILE A 333 2.56 15.23 25.34
C ILE A 333 1.48 15.11 26.41
N LYS A 334 1.84 14.79 27.65
CA LYS A 334 0.93 14.42 28.74
C LYS A 334 -0.29 15.31 28.93
N ASN A 335 -0.13 16.64 28.79
CA ASN A 335 -1.19 17.63 28.99
C ASN A 335 -1.71 18.23 27.69
N ALA A 336 -1.09 17.93 26.56
CA ALA A 336 -1.42 18.52 25.25
C ALA A 336 -2.23 17.58 24.38
N TYR A 337 -2.13 16.27 24.60
CA TYR A 337 -2.76 15.25 23.76
C TYR A 337 -3.44 14.17 24.59
N PRO A 338 -4.48 13.49 24.06
CA PRO A 338 -5.24 12.47 24.78
C PRO A 338 -4.56 11.09 24.79
N TYR A 339 -3.23 11.04 24.72
CA TYR A 339 -2.45 9.79 24.67
C TYR A 339 -1.70 9.54 25.95
N SER A 340 -1.73 8.30 26.41
CA SER A 340 -0.84 7.82 27.47
C SER A 340 0.59 7.66 26.94
N LEU A 341 1.56 7.50 27.84
CA LEU A 341 2.95 7.21 27.43
C LEU A 341 3.03 5.94 26.58
N THR A 342 2.23 4.92 26.91
CA THR A 342 2.21 3.63 26.21
C THR A 342 1.46 3.68 24.88
N ASP A 343 0.73 4.76 24.58
CA ASP A 343 0.15 4.98 23.27
C ASP A 343 1.15 5.59 22.27
N THR A 344 2.35 5.94 22.74
CA THR A 344 3.36 6.66 21.94
C THR A 344 4.65 5.88 21.75
N PHE A 345 5.31 6.10 20.62
CA PHE A 345 6.65 5.57 20.33
C PHE A 345 7.42 6.51 19.41
N MET A 346 8.75 6.34 19.36
CA MET A 346 9.60 7.01 18.38
C MET A 346 9.65 6.14 17.13
N GLY A 347 9.07 6.62 16.02
CA GLY A 347 9.24 6.03 14.71
C GLY A 347 10.48 6.63 14.04
N PHE A 348 11.39 5.79 13.53
CA PHE A 348 12.70 6.20 13.05
C PHE A 348 13.13 5.41 11.83
N HIS A 349 13.83 6.05 10.90
CA HIS A 349 14.77 5.40 9.98
C HIS A 349 15.93 6.35 9.67
N CYS A 350 17.04 5.80 9.19
CA CYS A 350 18.28 6.57 8.99
C CYS A 350 18.14 7.76 8.03
N GLY A 351 17.11 7.82 7.18
CA GLY A 351 16.90 8.91 6.21
C GLY A 351 16.17 8.48 4.95
N ASN A 352 15.37 7.40 5.03
CA ASN A 352 14.55 6.91 3.93
C ASN A 352 13.23 7.69 3.75
N THR A 353 12.83 8.48 4.75
CA THR A 353 11.59 9.26 4.63
C THR A 353 11.76 10.34 3.55
N PRO A 354 10.86 10.42 2.57
CA PRO A 354 10.89 11.42 1.51
C PRO A 354 10.89 12.86 2.04
N VAL A 355 11.63 13.75 1.38
CA VAL A 355 11.73 15.18 1.73
C VAL A 355 10.35 15.81 1.94
N CYS A 356 9.38 15.49 1.06
CA CYS A 356 8.01 16.01 1.15
C CYS A 356 7.21 15.50 2.36
N LYS A 357 7.75 14.56 3.14
CA LYS A 357 7.16 14.03 4.38
C LYS A 357 7.94 14.42 5.64
N LEU A 358 8.89 15.31 5.50
CA LEU A 358 9.65 15.89 6.60
C LEU A 358 9.25 17.37 6.81
N SER A 359 9.06 17.79 8.05
CA SER A 359 8.80 19.22 8.41
C SER A 359 10.06 20.07 8.28
N THR A 360 11.22 19.45 8.55
CA THR A 360 12.55 20.00 8.37
C THR A 360 13.38 18.93 7.69
N CYS A 361 14.29 19.32 6.81
CA CYS A 361 15.13 18.37 6.11
C CYS A 361 16.52 18.93 5.89
N GLU A 362 17.53 18.19 6.34
CA GLU A 362 18.92 18.48 6.04
C GLU A 362 19.65 17.21 5.61
N MET A 363 20.39 17.28 4.52
CA MET A 363 21.30 16.20 4.14
C MET A 363 22.54 16.21 5.05
N LYS A 364 22.79 15.10 5.70
CA LYS A 364 23.89 14.93 6.65
C LYS A 364 24.63 13.60 6.45
N TYR A 365 25.43 13.23 7.43
CA TYR A 365 26.07 11.94 7.51
C TYR A 365 25.31 11.00 8.46
N GLN A 366 25.35 9.72 8.19
CA GLN A 366 24.67 8.70 8.98
C GLN A 366 25.41 8.42 10.29
N LYS A 367 24.87 8.92 11.40
CA LYS A 367 25.53 8.94 12.72
C LYS A 367 25.80 7.56 13.32
N ILE A 368 25.00 6.55 13.00
CA ILE A 368 25.21 5.21 13.53
C ILE A 368 26.46 4.61 12.92
N MET A 369 26.60 4.66 11.58
CA MET A 369 27.72 4.09 10.86
C MET A 369 29.02 4.91 11.05
N ALA A 370 28.91 6.21 11.21
CA ALA A 370 30.04 7.10 11.50
C ALA A 370 30.75 6.81 12.83
N ARG A 371 30.20 5.93 13.67
CA ARG A 371 30.89 5.45 14.88
C ARG A 371 32.04 4.51 14.57
N THR A 372 32.02 3.83 13.43
CA THR A 372 32.98 2.80 13.05
C THR A 372 33.60 3.03 11.68
N LEU A 373 33.05 3.93 10.87
CA LEU A 373 33.51 4.26 9.52
C LEU A 373 33.91 5.74 9.43
N PRO A 374 34.77 6.13 8.47
CA PRO A 374 35.03 7.52 8.16
C PRO A 374 33.74 8.27 7.86
N VAL A 375 33.58 9.47 8.42
CA VAL A 375 32.36 10.29 8.29
C VAL A 375 32.03 10.56 6.83
N GLU A 376 33.05 10.80 6.00
CA GLU A 376 32.92 11.05 4.56
C GLU A 376 32.27 9.91 3.80
N TYR A 377 32.38 8.65 4.27
CA TYR A 377 31.74 7.48 3.66
C TYR A 377 30.27 7.32 4.08
N THR A 378 29.80 8.14 5.00
CA THR A 378 28.45 8.03 5.56
C THR A 378 27.55 9.22 5.20
N ASN A 379 28.00 10.11 4.29
CA ASN A 379 27.19 11.20 3.76
C ASN A 379 26.06 10.70 2.86
N GLY A 380 24.93 11.39 2.80
CA GLY A 380 23.79 11.08 1.93
C GLY A 380 22.53 10.60 2.67
N THR A 381 22.49 10.75 3.99
CA THR A 381 21.25 10.56 4.78
C THR A 381 20.49 11.87 4.92
N LEU A 382 19.18 11.78 5.19
CA LEU A 382 18.33 12.91 5.54
C LEU A 382 18.08 12.93 7.04
N GLU A 383 18.23 14.09 7.66
CA GLU A 383 17.79 14.35 9.04
C GLU A 383 16.61 15.32 9.03
N GLY A 384 15.54 14.98 9.74
CA GLY A 384 14.39 15.84 9.91
C GLY A 384 13.27 15.19 10.70
N ASP A 385 12.45 16.02 11.34
CA ASP A 385 11.25 15.57 12.00
C ASP A 385 10.19 15.21 10.95
N ILE A 386 9.58 14.03 11.07
CA ILE A 386 8.50 13.59 10.20
C ILE A 386 7.31 14.55 10.36
N ALA A 387 6.71 14.93 9.23
CA ALA A 387 5.60 15.86 9.19
C ALA A 387 4.41 15.37 10.05
N PRO A 388 3.88 16.22 10.95
CA PRO A 388 2.77 15.84 11.81
C PRO A 388 1.48 15.65 11.01
N GLY A 389 0.62 14.79 11.51
CA GLY A 389 -0.69 14.53 10.91
C GLY A 389 -1.12 13.07 11.01
N PRO A 390 -2.30 12.74 10.47
CA PRO A 390 -2.84 11.38 10.49
C PRO A 390 -1.97 10.41 9.73
N ILE A 391 -1.87 9.18 10.24
CA ILE A 391 -1.14 8.08 9.59
C ILE A 391 -1.90 6.77 9.68
N THR A 392 -1.58 5.88 8.75
CA THR A 392 -1.84 4.45 8.85
C THR A 392 -0.52 3.71 8.91
N PHE A 393 -0.31 2.99 9.99
CA PHE A 393 0.86 2.16 10.24
C PHE A 393 0.51 0.70 9.99
N PHE A 394 1.23 0.00 9.10
CA PHE A 394 0.82 -1.32 8.67
C PHE A 394 1.99 -2.15 8.14
N ARG A 395 1.77 -3.47 8.06
CA ARG A 395 2.71 -4.40 7.44
C ARG A 395 2.01 -5.65 6.96
N LEU A 396 2.44 -6.15 5.81
CA LEU A 396 2.24 -7.53 5.36
C LEU A 396 3.53 -8.31 5.64
N GLN A 397 3.42 -9.53 6.14
CA GLN A 397 4.53 -10.39 6.49
C GLN A 397 4.20 -11.85 6.21
N SER A 398 5.21 -12.65 5.87
CA SER A 398 5.11 -14.11 5.86
C SER A 398 5.61 -14.69 7.18
N THR A 399 4.99 -15.78 7.59
CA THR A 399 5.47 -16.60 8.72
C THR A 399 6.41 -17.71 8.24
N ALA A 400 7.07 -18.39 9.17
CA ALA A 400 7.98 -19.50 8.87
C ALA A 400 7.30 -20.65 8.10
N ASP A 401 5.98 -20.84 8.31
CA ASP A 401 5.14 -21.83 7.61
C ASP A 401 4.51 -21.27 6.31
N CYS A 402 5.06 -20.19 5.79
CA CYS A 402 4.63 -19.57 4.53
C CYS A 402 3.16 -19.10 4.52
N ARG A 403 2.62 -18.69 5.66
CA ARG A 403 1.32 -18.04 5.74
C ARG A 403 1.47 -16.53 5.79
N LEU A 404 0.58 -15.83 5.11
CA LEU A 404 0.56 -14.37 5.18
C LEU A 404 -0.17 -13.91 6.45
N ARG A 405 0.41 -12.93 7.12
CA ARG A 405 -0.16 -12.16 8.23
C ARG A 405 0.00 -10.69 7.95
N GLY A 406 -0.86 -9.88 8.55
CA GLY A 406 -0.76 -8.45 8.46
C GLY A 406 -1.19 -7.76 9.73
N TYR A 407 -0.84 -6.49 9.83
CA TYR A 407 -1.46 -5.58 10.79
C TYR A 407 -1.75 -4.23 10.14
N VAL A 408 -2.74 -3.54 10.69
CA VAL A 408 -3.12 -2.19 10.32
C VAL A 408 -3.50 -1.42 11.57
N ALA A 409 -2.92 -0.25 11.79
CA ALA A 409 -3.25 0.63 12.91
C ALA A 409 -3.29 2.07 12.44
N GLU A 410 -4.31 2.81 12.86
CA GLU A 410 -4.43 4.24 12.58
C GLU A 410 -4.03 5.06 13.80
N GLY A 411 -3.38 6.19 13.54
CA GLY A 411 -2.91 7.12 14.54
C GLY A 411 -2.45 8.42 13.91
N GLU A 412 -1.50 9.07 14.54
CA GLU A 412 -0.94 10.33 14.05
C GLU A 412 0.53 10.51 14.43
N VAL A 413 1.24 11.35 13.69
CA VAL A 413 2.53 11.91 14.08
C VAL A 413 2.26 13.21 14.84
N LEU A 414 2.77 13.31 16.06
CA LEU A 414 2.60 14.50 16.88
C LEU A 414 3.61 15.58 16.51
N PRO A 415 3.24 16.87 16.52
CA PRO A 415 4.16 17.99 16.28
C PRO A 415 5.07 18.26 17.49
N VAL A 416 5.84 17.25 17.86
CA VAL A 416 6.77 17.27 19.01
C VAL A 416 8.20 17.15 18.49
N PRO A 417 9.09 18.13 18.75
CA PRO A 417 10.50 18.05 18.34
C PRO A 417 11.19 16.85 18.99
N THR A 418 11.80 16.01 18.18
CA THR A 418 12.33 14.70 18.62
C THR A 418 13.68 14.80 19.33
N ARG A 419 14.43 15.90 19.14
CA ARG A 419 15.77 16.12 19.70
C ARG A 419 16.77 15.00 19.32
N SER A 420 16.57 14.38 18.15
CA SER A 420 17.34 13.22 17.70
C SER A 420 17.88 13.43 16.27
N PHE A 421 18.14 12.35 15.54
CA PHE A 421 18.71 12.36 14.20
C PHE A 421 17.98 11.37 13.30
N GLY A 422 18.24 11.41 12.00
CA GLY A 422 17.56 10.61 10.98
C GLY A 422 16.19 11.17 10.63
N GLY A 423 15.42 10.41 9.87
CA GLY A 423 13.99 10.68 9.68
C GLY A 423 13.24 10.12 10.88
N ILE A 424 12.75 10.99 11.77
CA ILE A 424 12.22 10.57 13.06
C ILE A 424 10.97 11.36 13.44
N GLY A 425 10.04 10.74 14.17
CA GLY A 425 8.83 11.38 14.67
C GLY A 425 8.34 10.75 15.97
N VAL A 426 7.51 11.50 16.70
CA VAL A 426 6.72 10.96 17.81
C VAL A 426 5.39 10.49 17.25
N PHE A 427 5.18 9.19 17.25
CA PHE A 427 3.96 8.55 16.78
C PHE A 427 3.03 8.27 17.95
N ALA A 428 1.75 8.51 17.76
CA ALA A 428 0.70 8.17 18.72
C ALA A 428 -0.34 7.28 18.03
N ILE A 429 -0.53 6.08 18.55
CA ILE A 429 -1.55 5.11 18.11
C ILE A 429 -2.39 4.75 19.32
N PRO A 430 -3.72 4.93 19.28
CA PRO A 430 -4.58 4.54 20.40
C PRO A 430 -4.37 3.08 20.78
N GLN A 431 -4.19 2.79 22.08
CA GLN A 431 -3.94 1.46 22.61
C GLN A 431 -2.64 0.80 22.10
N MET A 432 -1.63 1.59 21.74
CA MET A 432 -0.36 1.10 21.19
C MET A 432 0.31 0.07 22.08
N GLY A 433 0.32 0.27 23.41
CA GLY A 433 0.94 -0.68 24.35
C GLY A 433 0.31 -2.07 24.28
N ARG A 434 -1.02 -2.15 24.15
CA ARG A 434 -1.75 -3.42 23.98
C ARG A 434 -1.51 -4.00 22.58
N PHE A 435 -1.57 -3.15 21.55
CA PHE A 435 -1.26 -3.53 20.16
C PHE A 435 0.18 -4.07 20.04
N TYR A 436 1.15 -3.38 20.64
CA TYR A 436 2.55 -3.81 20.67
C TYR A 436 2.70 -5.20 21.28
N ARG A 437 2.04 -5.45 22.43
CA ARG A 437 2.13 -6.75 23.12
C ARG A 437 1.38 -7.87 22.40
N HIS A 438 0.12 -7.63 22.00
CA HIS A 438 -0.79 -8.70 21.55
C HIS A 438 -0.85 -8.85 20.03
N VAL A 439 -0.35 -7.88 19.27
CA VAL A 439 -0.23 -8.00 17.81
C VAL A 439 1.24 -8.11 17.41
N LEU A 440 2.07 -7.12 17.73
CA LEU A 440 3.42 -7.09 17.16
C LEU A 440 4.30 -8.20 17.78
N ILE A 441 4.38 -8.31 19.11
CA ILE A 441 5.21 -9.32 19.76
C ILE A 441 4.60 -10.71 19.60
N GLU A 442 3.34 -10.88 19.93
CA GLU A 442 2.71 -12.20 19.98
C GLU A 442 2.59 -12.86 18.60
N LYS A 443 2.35 -12.06 17.56
CA LYS A 443 2.30 -12.55 16.18
C LYS A 443 3.65 -12.49 15.47
N ASN A 444 4.72 -12.19 16.18
CA ASN A 444 6.11 -12.21 15.69
C ASN A 444 6.36 -11.29 14.48
N PHE A 445 5.89 -10.05 14.55
CA PHE A 445 6.25 -9.04 13.56
C PHE A 445 7.62 -8.43 13.86
N PRO A 446 8.43 -8.09 12.83
CA PRO A 446 9.67 -7.36 13.02
C PRO A 446 9.39 -5.89 13.37
N HIS A 447 10.46 -5.15 13.65
CA HIS A 447 10.36 -3.73 14.02
C HIS A 447 9.99 -2.79 12.87
N HIS A 448 10.17 -3.20 11.61
CA HIS A 448 9.79 -2.40 10.44
C HIS A 448 8.28 -2.38 10.23
N GLY A 449 7.75 -1.18 9.96
CA GLY A 449 6.38 -0.98 9.48
C GLY A 449 6.31 0.11 8.42
N ALA A 450 5.42 -0.04 7.46
CA ALA A 450 5.14 1.00 6.48
C ALA A 450 4.18 2.03 7.05
N VAL A 451 4.39 3.29 6.67
CA VAL A 451 3.55 4.42 7.07
C VAL A 451 3.01 5.12 5.83
N ALA A 452 1.69 5.11 5.68
CA ALA A 452 0.97 5.98 4.76
C ALA A 452 0.48 7.22 5.52
N PHE A 453 0.65 8.38 4.92
CA PHE A 453 0.30 9.67 5.54
C PHE A 453 -1.17 10.00 5.28
N GLY A 454 -2.02 9.57 6.19
CA GLY A 454 -3.48 9.65 6.14
C GLY A 454 -4.13 8.42 6.76
N HIS A 455 -5.46 8.47 6.94
CA HIS A 455 -6.24 7.33 7.41
C HIS A 455 -6.71 6.49 6.21
N TYR A 456 -6.00 5.42 5.95
CA TYR A 456 -6.25 4.45 4.87
C TYR A 456 -6.50 3.03 5.41
N GLY A 457 -6.73 2.90 6.70
CA GLY A 457 -6.84 1.60 7.39
C GLY A 457 -7.88 0.69 6.76
N LYS A 458 -9.06 1.22 6.40
CA LYS A 458 -10.11 0.46 5.71
C LYS A 458 -9.61 -0.14 4.39
N ALA A 459 -9.03 0.69 3.53
CA ALA A 459 -8.61 0.24 2.20
C ALA A 459 -7.44 -0.76 2.29
N ILE A 460 -6.46 -0.50 3.16
CA ILE A 460 -5.32 -1.43 3.37
C ILE A 460 -5.81 -2.76 3.95
N PHE A 461 -6.72 -2.72 4.94
CA PHE A 461 -7.32 -3.94 5.48
C PHE A 461 -8.02 -4.75 4.39
N ASP A 462 -8.82 -4.08 3.55
CA ASP A 462 -9.55 -4.71 2.45
C ASP A 462 -8.58 -5.31 1.40
N VAL A 463 -7.47 -4.61 1.06
CA VAL A 463 -6.41 -5.18 0.20
C VAL A 463 -5.85 -6.45 0.80
N LEU A 464 -5.46 -6.44 2.08
CA LEU A 464 -4.91 -7.63 2.75
C LEU A 464 -5.92 -8.79 2.71
N ARG A 465 -7.20 -8.53 2.94
CA ARG A 465 -8.26 -9.53 2.86
C ARG A 465 -8.40 -10.10 1.44
N CYS A 466 -8.37 -9.26 0.41
CA CYS A 466 -8.39 -9.69 -0.98
C CYS A 466 -7.16 -10.52 -1.38
N LEU A 467 -6.00 -10.30 -0.74
CA LEU A 467 -4.81 -11.13 -0.91
C LEU A 467 -4.87 -12.46 -0.13
N GLY A 468 -5.99 -12.77 0.51
CA GLY A 468 -6.19 -14.01 1.26
C GLY A 468 -5.58 -14.00 2.67
N VAL A 469 -5.20 -12.82 3.20
CA VAL A 469 -4.69 -12.71 4.57
C VAL A 469 -5.86 -12.86 5.55
N THR A 470 -5.88 -13.94 6.30
CA THR A 470 -6.94 -14.22 7.28
C THR A 470 -6.63 -13.68 8.67
N ASP A 471 -5.34 -13.55 8.99
CA ASP A 471 -4.85 -13.05 10.29
C ASP A 471 -4.34 -11.62 10.13
N VAL A 472 -5.24 -10.64 10.26
CA VAL A 472 -4.92 -9.21 10.26
C VAL A 472 -5.15 -8.65 11.66
N GLY A 473 -4.06 -8.23 12.31
CA GLY A 473 -4.13 -7.54 13.61
C GLY A 473 -4.45 -6.05 13.43
N PHE A 474 -5.08 -5.46 14.43
CA PHE A 474 -5.34 -4.01 14.45
C PHE A 474 -5.36 -3.51 15.89
N ASN A 475 -5.24 -2.20 16.10
CA ASN A 475 -5.31 -1.58 17.40
C ASN A 475 -6.76 -1.59 17.91
N GLN A 476 -7.09 -2.56 18.77
CA GLN A 476 -8.44 -2.71 19.29
C GLN A 476 -8.79 -1.60 20.28
N PRO A 477 -10.03 -1.08 20.21
CA PRO A 477 -10.49 -0.07 21.14
C PRO A 477 -10.50 -0.58 22.58
N GLN A 478 -10.42 0.35 23.52
CA GLN A 478 -10.52 0.02 24.95
C GLN A 478 -11.83 -0.75 25.23
N GLY A 479 -11.74 -1.82 26.01
CA GLY A 479 -12.89 -2.67 26.35
C GLY A 479 -13.10 -3.88 25.42
N MET A 480 -12.40 -3.95 24.29
CA MET A 480 -12.34 -5.14 23.45
C MET A 480 -11.00 -5.85 23.69
N LEU A 481 -11.05 -7.06 24.25
CA LEU A 481 -9.83 -7.83 24.56
C LEU A 481 -9.31 -8.55 23.32
N TYR A 482 -7.98 -8.59 23.18
CA TYR A 482 -7.36 -9.54 22.23
C TYR A 482 -7.58 -10.99 22.73
N PRO A 483 -7.59 -11.98 21.84
CA PRO A 483 -7.89 -13.37 22.21
C PRO A 483 -7.02 -13.95 23.33
N THR A 484 -5.80 -13.44 23.49
CA THR A 484 -4.81 -13.91 24.49
C THR A 484 -4.53 -12.89 25.58
N GLU A 485 -5.26 -11.78 25.60
CA GLU A 485 -5.10 -10.75 26.61
C GLU A 485 -5.68 -11.20 27.95
N ASN A 486 -4.92 -11.00 29.02
CA ASN A 486 -5.37 -11.32 30.37
C ASN A 486 -6.48 -10.36 30.79
N PRO A 487 -7.72 -10.84 31.02
CA PRO A 487 -8.83 -9.98 31.40
C PRO A 487 -8.75 -9.40 32.83
N PHE A 488 -7.77 -9.84 33.61
CA PHE A 488 -7.54 -9.41 34.97
C PHE A 488 -6.29 -8.50 35.14
N ALA A 489 -5.63 -8.14 34.04
CA ALA A 489 -4.44 -7.29 34.08
C ALA A 489 -4.76 -5.79 34.17
#